data_ea4118a318030e259c51024a69178def
#
_entry.id   ea4118a318030e259c51024a69178def
#
_cell.length_a   1.000
_cell.length_b   1.000
_cell.length_c   1.000
_cell.angle_alpha   90.00
_cell.angle_beta   90.00
_cell.angle_gamma   90.00
#
_symmetry.space_group_name_H-M   'P 1'
#
loop_
_entity.id
_entity.type
_entity.pdbx_description
1 polymer ?
#
loop_
_entity_poly.entity_id
_entity_poly.type
_entity_poly.pdbx_seq_one_letter_code
_entity_poly.pdbx_strand_id
1 'polypeptide(L)'
;MKALFAGSFDPFTIGHDSIVRRALHIFPDGVIIAVGINCNKIGTTDTQQRLDTIRLIYRHEPRVQVIAYTTLTTDAAQQHGAGILLRGARSVKDFEYERDLADINRSISGLDTIILPAEPHLAMISSSMVRELQRYGKDISQYLP
;
A
#
# COMPACT_ATOMS: atom_id res chain seq x y z
N MET A 1 -12.53 -13.07 -4.29
CA MET A 1 -12.38 -11.63 -4.53
C MET A 1 -10.96 -11.22 -4.11
N LYS A 2 -10.24 -10.55 -5.00
CA LYS A 2 -8.94 -9.95 -4.71
C LYS A 2 -9.10 -8.51 -4.25
N ALA A 3 -8.26 -8.07 -3.32
CA ALA A 3 -8.18 -6.67 -2.89
C ALA A 3 -6.98 -5.99 -3.53
N LEU A 4 -7.10 -4.70 -3.87
CA LEU A 4 -5.98 -3.90 -4.35
C LEU A 4 -5.55 -2.92 -3.27
N PHE A 5 -4.29 -3.05 -2.84
CA PHE A 5 -3.64 -2.17 -1.86
C PHE A 5 -2.71 -1.21 -2.60
N ALA A 6 -3.12 0.03 -2.72
CA ALA A 6 -2.39 1.06 -3.46
C ALA A 6 -1.58 1.98 -2.55
N GLY A 7 -0.42 2.38 -3.01
CA GLY A 7 0.44 3.34 -2.33
C GLY A 7 1.70 3.65 -3.11
N SER A 8 2.47 4.63 -2.66
CA SER A 8 3.80 4.90 -3.24
C SER A 8 4.86 3.91 -2.72
N PHE A 9 4.69 3.41 -1.50
CA PHE A 9 5.57 2.41 -0.87
C PHE A 9 7.06 2.76 -0.97
N ASP A 10 7.41 3.95 -0.57
CA ASP A 10 8.75 4.52 -0.67
C ASP A 10 9.31 4.97 0.71
N PRO A 11 9.78 4.01 1.52
CA PRO A 11 9.81 2.56 1.31
C PRO A 11 8.52 1.84 1.72
N PHE A 12 8.42 0.58 1.34
CA PHE A 12 7.46 -0.37 1.90
C PHE A 12 7.92 -0.74 3.32
N THR A 13 7.04 -0.51 4.32
CA THR A 13 7.39 -0.65 5.74
C THR A 13 6.76 -1.88 6.37
N ILE A 14 7.17 -2.20 7.62
CA ILE A 14 6.50 -3.25 8.41
C ILE A 14 5.02 -2.92 8.69
N GLY A 15 4.65 -1.64 8.70
CA GLY A 15 3.24 -1.23 8.78
C GLY A 15 2.44 -1.66 7.54
N HIS A 16 2.99 -1.48 6.35
CA HIS A 16 2.38 -1.95 5.11
C HIS A 16 2.30 -3.49 5.08
N ASP A 17 3.37 -4.17 5.49
CA ASP A 17 3.40 -5.64 5.55
C ASP A 17 2.31 -6.19 6.48
N SER A 18 2.10 -5.58 7.64
CA SER A 18 1.03 -5.95 8.57
C SER A 18 -0.35 -5.88 7.90
N ILE A 19 -0.63 -4.82 7.15
CA ILE A 19 -1.89 -4.68 6.41
C ILE A 19 -2.05 -5.81 5.39
N VAL A 20 -1.01 -6.10 4.60
CA VAL A 20 -1.06 -7.16 3.58
C VAL A 20 -1.30 -8.53 4.21
N ARG A 21 -0.55 -8.87 5.26
CA ARG A 21 -0.70 -10.18 5.94
C ARG A 21 -2.09 -10.36 6.54
N ARG A 22 -2.63 -9.33 7.16
CA ARG A 22 -3.99 -9.37 7.71
C ARG A 22 -5.03 -9.44 6.60
N ALA A 23 -4.83 -8.72 5.51
CA ALA A 23 -5.72 -8.77 4.35
C ALA A 23 -5.78 -10.16 3.70
N LEU A 24 -4.69 -10.91 3.69
CA LEU A 24 -4.66 -12.28 3.16
C LEU A 24 -5.56 -13.26 3.94
N HIS A 25 -5.89 -12.96 5.19
CA HIS A 25 -6.89 -13.71 5.96
C HIS A 25 -8.33 -13.34 5.58
N ILE A 26 -8.53 -12.10 5.15
CA ILE A 26 -9.85 -11.59 4.74
C ILE A 26 -10.13 -11.95 3.27
N PHE A 27 -9.10 -11.89 2.42
CA PHE A 27 -9.17 -12.10 0.97
C PHE A 27 -8.35 -13.33 0.56
N PRO A 28 -8.93 -14.55 0.65
CA PRO A 28 -8.21 -15.78 0.31
C PRO A 28 -7.71 -15.84 -1.13
N ASP A 29 -8.39 -15.15 -2.06
CA ASP A 29 -8.02 -15.08 -3.47
C ASP A 29 -6.78 -14.20 -3.72
N GLY A 30 -6.40 -13.37 -2.75
CA GLY A 30 -5.15 -12.65 -2.77
C GLY A 30 -5.26 -11.13 -2.67
N VAL A 31 -4.08 -10.52 -2.61
CA VAL A 31 -3.87 -9.07 -2.53
C VAL A 31 -2.98 -8.63 -3.68
N ILE A 32 -3.39 -7.57 -4.35
CA ILE A 32 -2.59 -6.89 -5.38
C ILE A 32 -1.98 -5.65 -4.71
N ILE A 33 -0.66 -5.62 -4.58
CA ILE A 33 0.08 -4.45 -4.12
C ILE A 33 0.37 -3.60 -5.35
N ALA A 34 -0.25 -2.43 -5.41
CA ALA A 34 -0.16 -1.53 -6.55
C ALA A 34 0.71 -0.31 -6.20
N VAL A 35 1.89 -0.25 -6.79
CA VAL A 35 2.84 0.84 -6.60
C VAL A 35 2.49 1.97 -7.56
N GLY A 36 2.03 3.09 -7.00
CA GLY A 36 1.70 4.28 -7.79
C GLY A 36 2.96 5.01 -8.26
N ILE A 37 3.03 5.29 -9.56
CA ILE A 37 4.08 6.10 -10.15
C ILE A 37 3.56 7.52 -10.29
N ASN A 38 4.17 8.45 -9.55
CA ASN A 38 3.89 9.87 -9.73
C ASN A 38 5.02 10.49 -10.54
N CYS A 39 4.76 10.78 -11.81
CA CYS A 39 5.73 11.41 -12.72
C CYS A 39 6.22 12.79 -12.24
N ASN A 40 5.49 13.42 -11.31
CA ASN A 40 5.82 14.75 -10.77
C ASN A 40 6.58 14.70 -9.43
N LYS A 41 6.77 13.51 -8.85
CA LYS A 41 7.59 13.33 -7.65
C LYS A 41 8.93 12.73 -8.00
N ILE A 42 10.01 13.43 -7.62
CA ILE A 42 11.33 12.83 -7.57
C ILE A 42 11.33 11.92 -6.33
N GLY A 43 11.13 10.62 -6.54
CA GLY A 43 11.21 9.62 -5.48
C GLY A 43 12.65 9.40 -5.04
N THR A 44 12.86 8.88 -3.83
CA THR A 44 14.18 8.49 -3.31
C THR A 44 14.67 7.18 -3.92
N THR A 45 13.74 6.36 -4.43
CA THR A 45 14.04 5.09 -5.08
C THR A 45 13.38 5.01 -6.44
N ASP A 46 14.04 4.35 -7.39
CA ASP A 46 13.48 3.98 -8.66
C ASP A 46 12.27 3.06 -8.47
N THR A 47 11.25 3.22 -9.30
CA THR A 47 10.04 2.39 -9.29
C THR A 47 10.36 0.91 -9.43
N GLN A 48 11.27 0.55 -10.33
CA GLN A 48 11.67 -0.84 -10.52
C GLN A 48 12.29 -1.42 -9.25
N GLN A 49 13.11 -0.67 -8.55
CA GLN A 49 13.71 -1.08 -7.29
C GLN A 49 12.66 -1.32 -6.20
N ARG A 50 11.64 -0.45 -6.12
CA ARG A 50 10.52 -0.64 -5.17
C ARG A 50 9.72 -1.89 -5.48
N LEU A 51 9.41 -2.14 -6.76
CA LEU A 51 8.72 -3.36 -7.20
C LEU A 51 9.52 -4.61 -6.82
N ASP A 52 10.81 -4.63 -7.13
CA ASP A 52 11.67 -5.78 -6.87
C ASP A 52 11.83 -6.05 -5.37
N THR A 53 11.95 -5.01 -4.56
CA THR A 53 12.01 -5.12 -3.11
C THR A 53 10.73 -5.74 -2.54
N ILE A 54 9.56 -5.29 -2.98
CA ILE A 54 8.28 -5.82 -2.50
C ILE A 54 8.09 -7.27 -3.00
N ARG A 55 8.42 -7.55 -4.25
CA ARG A 55 8.36 -8.92 -4.79
C ARG A 55 9.23 -9.89 -4.02
N LEU A 56 10.41 -9.45 -3.59
CA LEU A 56 11.31 -10.28 -2.79
C LEU A 56 10.71 -10.63 -1.42
N ILE A 57 9.99 -9.70 -0.78
CA ILE A 57 9.31 -9.94 0.49
C ILE A 57 8.28 -11.07 0.36
N TYR A 58 7.52 -11.07 -0.73
CA TYR A 58 6.42 -12.01 -0.95
C TYR A 58 6.75 -13.15 -1.92
N ARG A 59 8.03 -13.43 -2.16
CA ARG A 59 8.46 -14.46 -3.12
C ARG A 59 7.90 -15.87 -2.87
N HIS A 60 7.49 -16.15 -1.63
CA HIS A 60 6.91 -17.43 -1.23
C HIS A 60 5.39 -17.34 -0.96
N GLU A 61 4.75 -16.21 -1.26
CA GLU A 61 3.31 -16.04 -1.10
C GLU A 61 2.64 -15.82 -2.47
N PRO A 62 2.15 -16.89 -3.11
CA PRO A 62 1.61 -16.81 -4.46
C PRO A 62 0.32 -16.01 -4.57
N ARG A 63 -0.34 -15.70 -3.45
CA ARG A 63 -1.54 -14.88 -3.41
C ARG A 63 -1.26 -13.38 -3.45
N VAL A 64 0.01 -12.97 -3.40
CA VAL A 64 0.40 -11.56 -3.53
C VAL A 64 0.91 -11.31 -4.94
N GLN A 65 0.29 -10.35 -5.61
CA GLN A 65 0.73 -9.83 -6.89
C GLN A 65 1.25 -8.40 -6.70
N VAL A 66 2.36 -8.04 -7.34
CA VAL A 66 2.94 -6.69 -7.24
C VAL A 66 2.96 -6.05 -8.61
N ILE A 67 2.30 -4.90 -8.74
CA ILE A 67 2.18 -4.15 -9.99
C ILE A 67 2.60 -2.69 -9.80
N ALA A 68 2.97 -2.04 -10.90
CA ALA A 68 3.08 -0.58 -10.97
C ALA A 68 1.91 -0.03 -11.79
N TYR A 69 1.46 1.19 -11.46
CA TYR A 69 0.39 1.83 -12.22
C TYR A 69 0.58 3.35 -12.28
N THR A 70 0.07 3.97 -13.34
CA THR A 70 0.10 5.41 -13.60
C THR A 70 -1.29 6.01 -13.79
N THR A 71 -2.31 5.17 -13.78
CA THR A 71 -3.73 5.53 -13.97
C THR A 71 -4.40 5.89 -12.65
N LEU A 72 -5.71 6.02 -12.63
CA LEU A 72 -6.46 6.04 -11.39
C LEU A 72 -6.36 4.68 -10.68
N THR A 73 -6.37 4.70 -9.36
CA THR A 73 -6.34 3.47 -8.56
C THR A 73 -7.50 2.53 -8.91
N THR A 74 -8.67 3.10 -9.18
CA THR A 74 -9.86 2.34 -9.58
C THR A 74 -9.71 1.67 -10.94
N ASP A 75 -9.05 2.33 -11.89
CA ASP A 75 -8.76 1.75 -13.20
C ASP A 75 -7.76 0.59 -13.08
N ALA A 76 -6.72 0.78 -12.26
CA ALA A 76 -5.75 -0.29 -11.97
C ALA A 76 -6.43 -1.50 -11.32
N ALA A 77 -7.37 -1.25 -10.39
CA ALA A 77 -8.14 -2.32 -9.75
C ALA A 77 -8.96 -3.12 -10.77
N GLN A 78 -9.67 -2.44 -11.64
CA GLN A 78 -10.47 -3.09 -12.69
C GLN A 78 -9.61 -3.87 -13.68
N GLN A 79 -8.49 -3.28 -14.14
CA GLN A 79 -7.57 -3.92 -15.08
C GLN A 79 -6.97 -5.21 -14.53
N HIS A 80 -6.73 -5.27 -13.22
CA HIS A 80 -6.11 -6.43 -12.57
C HIS A 80 -7.10 -7.35 -11.84
N GLY A 81 -8.40 -7.12 -12.02
CA GLY A 81 -9.45 -7.98 -11.49
C GLY A 81 -9.63 -7.91 -9.97
N ALA A 82 -9.29 -6.79 -9.37
CA ALA A 82 -9.61 -6.54 -7.96
C ALA A 82 -11.07 -6.10 -7.82
N GLY A 83 -11.78 -6.69 -6.86
CA GLY A 83 -13.17 -6.37 -6.59
C GLY A 83 -13.38 -5.35 -5.47
N ILE A 84 -12.30 -4.97 -4.78
CA ILE A 84 -12.35 -4.06 -3.64
C ILE A 84 -11.00 -3.35 -3.47
N LEU A 85 -11.03 -2.12 -2.96
CA LEU A 85 -9.82 -1.39 -2.58
C LEU A 85 -9.50 -1.64 -1.11
N LEU A 86 -8.21 -1.68 -0.79
CA LEU A 86 -7.69 -1.85 0.56
C LEU A 86 -6.84 -0.65 0.93
N ARG A 87 -7.07 -0.09 2.11
CA ARG A 87 -6.29 1.01 2.66
C ARG A 87 -5.98 0.76 4.12
N GLY A 88 -4.95 1.42 4.63
CA GLY A 88 -4.62 1.45 6.06
C GLY A 88 -4.86 2.82 6.66
N ALA A 89 -5.18 2.89 7.95
CA ALA A 89 -5.26 4.13 8.69
C ALA A 89 -4.51 4.01 10.02
N ARG A 90 -3.62 4.97 10.30
CA ARG A 90 -2.81 5.00 11.53
C ARG A 90 -3.41 5.87 12.63
N SER A 91 -4.36 6.73 12.27
CA SER A 91 -4.99 7.71 13.17
C SER A 91 -6.40 8.04 12.68
N VAL A 92 -7.16 8.75 13.52
CA VAL A 92 -8.48 9.29 13.14
C VAL A 92 -8.35 10.24 11.94
N LYS A 93 -7.31 11.06 11.91
CA LYS A 93 -7.04 11.98 10.79
C LYS A 93 -6.80 11.23 9.48
N ASP A 94 -5.99 10.17 9.50
CA ASP A 94 -5.80 9.30 8.34
C ASP A 94 -7.13 8.68 7.91
N PHE A 95 -7.92 8.19 8.86
CA PHE A 95 -9.22 7.57 8.57
C PHE A 95 -10.18 8.55 7.88
N GLU A 96 -10.25 9.79 8.32
CA GLU A 96 -11.09 10.80 7.66
C GLU A 96 -10.68 11.02 6.21
N TYR A 97 -9.38 11.14 5.94
CA TYR A 97 -8.85 11.25 4.60
C TYR A 97 -9.17 10.02 3.74
N GLU A 98 -8.95 8.83 4.27
CA GLU A 98 -9.20 7.57 3.55
C GLU A 98 -10.69 7.36 3.28
N ARG A 99 -11.56 7.78 4.21
CA ARG A 99 -13.01 7.74 4.01
C ARG A 99 -13.45 8.64 2.85
N ASP A 100 -12.96 9.86 2.79
CA ASP A 100 -13.30 10.80 1.72
C ASP A 100 -12.83 10.25 0.36
N LEU A 101 -11.64 9.67 0.33
CA LEU A 101 -11.11 9.02 -0.87
C LEU A 101 -11.95 7.80 -1.27
N ALA A 102 -12.40 7.01 -0.30
CA ALA A 102 -13.26 5.85 -0.53
C ALA A 102 -14.60 6.26 -1.18
N ASP A 103 -15.21 7.34 -0.69
CA ASP A 103 -16.46 7.87 -1.24
C ASP A 103 -16.29 8.33 -2.70
N ILE A 104 -15.18 9.02 -3.01
CA ILE A 104 -14.85 9.44 -4.37
C ILE A 104 -14.64 8.21 -5.27
N ASN A 105 -13.85 7.24 -4.83
CA ASN A 105 -13.57 6.03 -5.61
C ASN A 105 -14.84 5.22 -5.89
N ARG A 106 -15.72 5.09 -4.90
CA ARG A 106 -17.01 4.44 -5.08
C ARG A 106 -17.89 5.17 -6.09
N SER A 107 -17.95 6.49 -6.01
CA SER A 107 -18.74 7.32 -6.92
C SER A 107 -18.34 7.14 -8.38
N ILE A 108 -17.03 7.03 -8.67
CA ILE A 108 -16.53 6.96 -10.05
C ILE A 108 -16.43 5.54 -10.61
N SER A 109 -16.39 4.52 -9.75
CA SER A 109 -16.11 3.13 -10.18
C SER A 109 -17.09 2.09 -9.65
N GLY A 110 -17.84 2.40 -8.60
CA GLY A 110 -18.64 1.42 -7.87
C GLY A 110 -17.84 0.53 -6.92
N LEU A 111 -16.52 0.66 -6.86
CA LEU A 111 -15.68 -0.14 -5.96
C LEU A 111 -15.73 0.40 -4.53
N ASP A 112 -16.00 -0.49 -3.59
CA ASP A 112 -15.88 -0.19 -2.17
C ASP A 112 -14.42 -0.24 -1.69
N THR A 113 -14.18 0.35 -0.52
CA THR A 113 -12.87 0.37 0.13
C THR A 113 -12.98 -0.21 1.54
N ILE A 114 -12.12 -1.15 1.87
CA ILE A 114 -11.90 -1.58 3.26
C ILE A 114 -10.72 -0.80 3.83
N ILE A 115 -10.92 -0.21 5.00
CA ILE A 115 -9.88 0.52 5.73
C ILE A 115 -9.53 -0.31 6.96
N LEU A 116 -8.30 -0.83 7.01
CA LEU A 116 -7.78 -1.54 8.17
C LEU A 116 -7.02 -0.58 9.08
N PRO A 117 -7.35 -0.51 10.38
CA PRO A 117 -6.54 0.25 11.32
C PRO A 117 -5.17 -0.40 11.48
N ALA A 118 -4.14 0.44 11.59
CA ALA A 118 -2.80 -0.04 11.92
C ALA A 118 -2.79 -0.72 13.29
N GLU A 119 -1.91 -1.71 13.45
CA GLU A 119 -1.65 -2.24 14.78
C GLU A 119 -1.04 -1.13 15.66
N PRO A 120 -1.42 -1.04 16.96
CA PRO A 120 -1.01 0.10 17.80
C PRO A 120 0.50 0.34 17.85
N HIS A 121 1.31 -0.72 17.91
CA HIS A 121 2.76 -0.59 17.95
C HIS A 121 3.41 -0.21 16.61
N LEU A 122 2.65 -0.23 15.51
CA LEU A 122 3.10 0.16 14.17
C LEU A 122 2.52 1.50 13.71
N ALA A 123 1.61 2.09 14.49
CA ALA A 123 0.88 3.29 14.08
C ALA A 123 1.77 4.52 13.84
N MET A 124 2.92 4.60 14.51
CA MET A 124 3.89 5.69 14.33
C MET A 124 4.75 5.53 13.07
N ILE A 125 4.77 4.35 12.45
CA ILE A 125 5.65 4.06 11.33
C ILE A 125 5.00 4.50 10.03
N SER A 126 5.63 5.44 9.33
CA SER A 126 5.24 5.91 8.01
C SER A 126 6.44 5.93 7.07
N SER A 127 6.18 5.85 5.77
CA SER A 127 7.25 6.01 4.77
C SER A 127 7.94 7.37 4.90
N SER A 128 7.19 8.43 5.19
CA SER A 128 7.74 9.77 5.40
C SER A 128 8.72 9.84 6.57
N MET A 129 8.36 9.23 7.70
CA MET A 129 9.24 9.13 8.88
C MET A 129 10.51 8.35 8.55
N VAL A 130 10.38 7.22 7.85
CA VAL A 130 11.53 6.39 7.48
C VAL A 130 12.47 7.14 6.55
N ARG A 131 11.95 7.84 5.53
CA ARG A 131 12.78 8.69 4.64
C ARG A 131 13.49 9.81 5.40
N GLU A 132 12.82 10.42 6.36
CA GLU A 132 13.41 11.48 7.21
C GLU A 132 14.57 10.94 8.03
N LEU A 133 14.39 9.80 8.70
CA LEU A 133 15.45 9.15 9.46
C LEU A 133 16.64 8.76 8.58
N GLN A 134 16.37 8.22 7.40
CA GLN A 134 17.40 7.83 6.43
C GLN A 134 18.20 9.04 5.95
N ARG A 135 17.54 10.17 5.71
CA ARG A 135 18.19 11.43 5.30
C ARG A 135 19.21 11.90 6.32
N TYR A 136 18.95 11.69 7.62
CA TYR A 136 19.85 12.05 8.71
C TYR A 136 20.80 10.92 9.11
N GLY A 137 20.96 9.90 8.28
CA GLY A 137 21.94 8.83 8.47
C GLY A 137 21.57 7.82 9.56
N LYS A 138 20.30 7.76 9.96
CA LYS A 138 19.84 6.78 10.95
C LYS A 138 19.62 5.41 10.32
N ASP A 139 19.83 4.36 11.12
CA ASP A 139 19.50 3.00 10.71
C ASP A 139 17.96 2.83 10.67
N ILE A 140 17.46 2.43 9.51
CA ILE A 140 16.02 2.23 9.28
C ILE A 140 15.63 0.75 9.18
N SER A 141 16.57 -0.17 9.34
CA SER A 141 16.34 -1.60 9.12
C SER A 141 15.22 -2.17 9.98
N GLN A 142 15.01 -1.66 11.18
CA GLN A 142 13.94 -2.07 12.09
C GLN A 142 12.53 -1.74 11.59
N TYR A 143 12.40 -0.84 10.60
CA TYR A 143 11.10 -0.43 10.04
C TYR A 143 10.77 -1.12 8.72
N LEU A 144 11.69 -1.93 8.20
CA LEU A 144 11.54 -2.66 6.94
C LEU A 144 11.21 -4.13 7.20
N PRO A 145 10.34 -4.73 6.36
CA PRO A 145 10.03 -6.16 6.44
C PRO A 145 11.20 -7.07 6.21
#